data_5365c2dbdc9ca4e7a667ca4f3736747c
#
_entry.id   5365c2dbdc9ca4e7a667ca4f3736747c
#
_cell.length_a   1.000
_cell.length_b   1.000
_cell.length_c   1.000
_cell.angle_alpha   90.00
_cell.angle_beta   90.00
_cell.angle_gamma   90.00
#
_symmetry.space_group_name_H-M   'P 1'
#
loop_
_entity.id
_entity.type
_entity.pdbx_description
1 polymer ?
#
loop_
_entity_poly.entity_id
_entity_poly.type
_entity_poly.pdbx_seq_one_letter_code
_entity_poly.pdbx_strand_id
1 'polypeptide(L)'
;MNIRSFGMGAAGLLAATAVQAAEPAPAPAKHDHDHAHEASGATLRLNDGKKWQTDASLRAGMEAVRDELQPNVKAIHAKTFTAEQYAALAGRIEGRLVTIMSACKLPPDVDAQLHVLLVDFFDGAKTMKADGDRMKGVVKIVRALDAYGKHFEHPNWKSIEH
;
A
#
# COMPACT_ATOMS: atom_id res chain seq x y z
N MET A 1 -50.98 10.66 65.70
CA MET A 1 -51.82 11.73 66.31
C MET A 1 -51.70 12.96 65.43
N ASN A 2 -52.85 13.39 64.86
CA ASN A 2 -53.15 14.67 64.24
C ASN A 2 -52.42 14.99 62.90
N ILE A 3 -53.09 14.84 61.74
CA ILE A 3 -54.20 15.54 61.07
C ILE A 3 -53.94 17.08 60.88
N ARG A 4 -53.90 17.48 59.58
CA ARG A 4 -54.64 18.52 58.87
C ARG A 4 -53.76 19.06 57.73
N SER A 5 -54.08 18.82 56.48
CA SER A 5 -55.17 19.29 55.64
C SER A 5 -55.14 20.79 55.27
N PHE A 6 -55.46 21.05 54.01
CA PHE A 6 -55.73 22.28 53.23
C PHE A 6 -54.47 22.92 52.59
N GLY A 7 -54.51 23.35 51.36
CA GLY A 7 -55.54 23.49 50.35
C GLY A 7 -54.97 24.06 49.08
N MET A 8 -55.54 23.64 48.02
CA MET A 8 -55.89 24.30 46.77
C MET A 8 -55.17 25.58 46.30
N GLY A 9 -54.65 25.57 45.08
CA GLY A 9 -54.31 26.73 44.30
C GLY A 9 -53.86 26.37 42.92
N ALA A 10 -54.80 26.36 41.96
CA ALA A 10 -54.54 26.17 40.54
C ALA A 10 -53.95 27.43 39.92
N ALA A 11 -52.95 27.30 39.10
CA ALA A 11 -52.74 28.22 37.97
C ALA A 11 -51.83 27.50 36.94
N GLY A 12 -52.40 27.18 35.78
CA GLY A 12 -51.68 26.57 34.67
C GLY A 12 -50.75 27.58 34.00
N LEU A 13 -49.60 27.08 33.61
CA LEU A 13 -48.82 27.70 32.56
C LEU A 13 -48.29 26.56 31.69
N LEU A 14 -48.91 26.46 30.52
CA LEU A 14 -48.46 25.58 29.43
C LEU A 14 -47.17 26.17 28.86
N ALA A 15 -46.05 25.67 29.26
CA ALA A 15 -44.80 25.91 28.56
C ALA A 15 -44.64 24.81 27.47
N ALA A 16 -44.89 25.22 26.23
CA ALA A 16 -44.58 24.41 25.07
C ALA A 16 -43.04 24.30 24.94
N THR A 17 -42.48 23.20 25.36
CA THR A 17 -41.07 22.85 25.06
C THR A 17 -41.03 22.42 23.59
N ALA A 18 -40.50 23.30 22.74
CA ALA A 18 -40.09 22.95 21.39
C ALA A 18 -38.97 21.89 21.48
N VAL A 19 -39.32 20.68 21.10
CA VAL A 19 -38.31 19.61 20.86
C VAL A 19 -37.59 20.02 19.58
N GLN A 20 -36.39 20.56 19.74
CA GLN A 20 -35.44 20.77 18.66
C GLN A 20 -34.91 19.39 18.25
N ALA A 21 -35.39 18.91 17.10
CA ALA A 21 -34.82 17.72 16.47
C ALA A 21 -33.37 18.03 16.13
N ALA A 22 -32.45 17.35 16.82
CA ALA A 22 -31.05 17.36 16.48
C ALA A 22 -30.90 16.74 15.07
N GLU A 23 -30.39 17.49 14.12
CA GLU A 23 -29.92 16.96 12.83
C GLU A 23 -28.89 15.86 13.07
N PRO A 24 -29.04 14.71 12.42
CA PRO A 24 -28.02 13.69 12.48
C PRO A 24 -26.73 14.20 11.84
N ALA A 25 -25.63 14.13 12.58
CA ALA A 25 -24.29 14.43 12.09
C ALA A 25 -24.03 13.63 10.79
N PRO A 26 -23.37 14.24 9.77
CA PRO A 26 -23.01 13.51 8.55
C PRO A 26 -22.12 12.32 8.90
N ALA A 27 -22.51 11.15 8.42
CA ALA A 27 -21.73 9.93 8.53
C ALA A 27 -20.32 10.14 7.92
N PRO A 28 -19.26 9.56 8.52
CA PRO A 28 -17.93 9.66 7.94
C PRO A 28 -17.96 9.11 6.52
N ALA A 29 -17.49 9.92 5.58
CA ALA A 29 -17.33 9.51 4.19
C ALA A 29 -16.47 8.24 4.16
N LYS A 30 -17.04 7.14 3.70
CA LYS A 30 -16.28 5.97 3.31
C LYS A 30 -15.39 6.42 2.15
N HIS A 31 -14.10 6.50 2.42
CA HIS A 31 -13.13 6.56 1.34
C HIS A 31 -13.10 5.17 0.71
N ASP A 32 -13.98 4.96 -0.26
CA ASP A 32 -13.85 3.87 -1.22
C ASP A 32 -12.60 4.17 -2.02
N HIS A 33 -11.49 3.58 -1.59
CA HIS A 33 -10.32 3.43 -2.43
C HIS A 33 -10.62 2.35 -3.48
N ASP A 34 -11.55 2.66 -4.38
CA ASP A 34 -11.64 1.98 -5.66
C ASP A 34 -10.39 2.38 -6.45
N HIS A 35 -9.28 1.70 -6.15
CA HIS A 35 -8.18 1.62 -7.07
C HIS A 35 -8.62 0.73 -8.23
N ALA A 36 -9.51 1.27 -9.08
CA ALA A 36 -9.65 0.81 -10.43
C ALA A 36 -8.25 0.91 -11.04
N HIS A 37 -7.57 -0.22 -11.14
CA HIS A 37 -6.41 -0.39 -12.00
C HIS A 37 -6.88 -0.21 -13.45
N GLU A 38 -7.16 1.02 -13.84
CA GLU A 38 -6.97 1.38 -15.21
C GLU A 38 -5.48 1.13 -15.45
N ALA A 39 -5.19 0.12 -16.27
CA ALA A 39 -3.90 -0.05 -16.88
C ALA A 39 -3.61 1.23 -17.66
N SER A 40 -3.18 2.26 -16.97
CA SER A 40 -2.71 3.46 -17.61
C SER A 40 -1.50 3.00 -18.40
N GLY A 41 -1.47 3.27 -19.71
CA GLY A 41 -0.32 3.01 -20.57
C GLY A 41 0.91 3.85 -20.18
N ALA A 42 1.04 4.16 -18.91
CA ALA A 42 2.15 4.88 -18.34
C ALA A 42 3.40 4.01 -18.43
N THR A 43 4.40 4.50 -19.12
CA THR A 43 5.68 3.82 -19.31
C THR A 43 6.71 4.42 -18.37
N LEU A 44 7.49 3.56 -17.71
CA LEU A 44 8.64 3.99 -16.92
C LEU A 44 9.67 4.68 -17.82
N ARG A 45 10.08 5.89 -17.46
CA ARG A 45 10.99 6.72 -18.25
C ARG A 45 11.99 7.47 -17.36
N LEU A 46 13.09 7.88 -17.94
CA LEU A 46 14.05 8.76 -17.30
C LEU A 46 13.53 10.20 -17.23
N ASN A 47 14.06 10.99 -16.31
CA ASN A 47 13.84 12.43 -16.18
C ASN A 47 14.80 13.17 -17.11
N ASP A 48 14.36 13.49 -18.33
CA ASP A 48 15.21 14.13 -19.34
C ASP A 48 16.57 13.44 -19.50
N GLY A 49 16.57 12.11 -19.58
CA GLY A 49 17.77 11.29 -19.71
C GLY A 49 18.54 11.03 -18.40
N LYS A 50 18.09 11.59 -17.27
CA LYS A 50 18.68 11.38 -15.94
C LYS A 50 17.82 10.45 -15.10
N LYS A 51 18.43 9.82 -14.10
CA LYS A 51 17.69 9.04 -13.10
C LYS A 51 16.89 9.95 -12.18
N TRP A 52 15.74 9.45 -11.73
CA TRP A 52 14.90 10.10 -10.74
C TRP A 52 15.57 10.10 -9.36
N GLN A 53 15.56 11.25 -8.69
CA GLN A 53 16.09 11.35 -7.35
C GLN A 53 15.25 10.58 -6.35
N THR A 54 15.89 9.91 -5.39
CA THR A 54 15.22 9.07 -4.39
C THR A 54 15.45 9.60 -2.99
N ASP A 55 14.51 9.32 -2.09
CA ASP A 55 14.71 9.52 -0.66
C ASP A 55 15.35 8.30 0.01
N ALA A 56 15.71 8.43 1.29
CA ALA A 56 16.31 7.34 2.06
C ALA A 56 15.33 6.20 2.27
N SER A 57 14.04 6.48 2.42
CA SER A 57 12.99 5.49 2.64
C SER A 57 12.81 4.59 1.43
N LEU A 58 12.78 5.17 0.21
CA LEU A 58 12.71 4.41 -1.03
C LEU A 58 13.94 3.51 -1.21
N ARG A 59 15.14 4.05 -0.97
CA ARG A 59 16.38 3.26 -1.09
C ARG A 59 16.39 2.07 -0.14
N ALA A 60 16.14 2.30 1.14
CA ALA A 60 16.09 1.23 2.15
C ALA A 60 15.00 0.20 1.85
N GLY A 61 13.84 0.64 1.36
CA GLY A 61 12.75 -0.25 0.97
C GLY A 61 13.12 -1.15 -0.21
N MET A 62 13.76 -0.60 -1.25
CA MET A 62 14.18 -1.39 -2.41
C MET A 62 15.33 -2.35 -2.09
N GLU A 63 16.27 -1.95 -1.21
CA GLU A 63 17.25 -2.89 -0.66
C GLU A 63 16.57 -4.05 0.07
N ALA A 64 15.57 -3.75 0.91
CA ALA A 64 14.83 -4.78 1.62
C ALA A 64 14.09 -5.75 0.67
N VAL A 65 13.51 -5.26 -0.43
CA VAL A 65 12.91 -6.13 -1.46
C VAL A 65 13.96 -7.04 -2.10
N ARG A 66 15.10 -6.49 -2.47
CA ARG A 66 16.24 -7.28 -3.02
C ARG A 66 16.70 -8.34 -2.03
N ASP A 67 16.86 -7.97 -0.77
CA ASP A 67 17.38 -8.84 0.29
C ASP A 67 16.39 -9.94 0.67
N GLU A 68 15.09 -9.77 0.45
CA GLU A 68 14.11 -10.86 0.54
C GLU A 68 14.30 -11.88 -0.58
N LEU A 69 14.65 -11.45 -1.79
CA LEU A 69 14.76 -12.34 -2.95
C LEU A 69 16.13 -13.03 -3.03
N GLN A 70 17.24 -12.31 -2.83
CA GLN A 70 18.61 -12.75 -3.07
C GLN A 70 18.96 -14.12 -2.42
N PRO A 71 18.63 -14.40 -1.15
CA PRO A 71 18.96 -15.67 -0.52
C PRO A 71 18.25 -16.89 -1.14
N ASN A 72 17.15 -16.65 -1.85
CA ASN A 72 16.27 -17.69 -2.39
C ASN A 72 16.59 -18.03 -3.86
N VAL A 73 17.36 -17.19 -4.57
CA VAL A 73 17.66 -17.33 -6.00
C VAL A 73 18.21 -18.72 -6.34
N LYS A 74 19.15 -19.23 -5.53
CA LYS A 74 19.79 -20.53 -5.75
C LYS A 74 18.81 -21.71 -5.71
N ALA A 75 17.91 -21.71 -4.71
CA ALA A 75 16.90 -22.75 -4.55
C ALA A 75 15.83 -22.66 -5.65
N ILE A 76 15.47 -21.43 -6.06
CA ILE A 76 14.53 -21.17 -7.15
C ILE A 76 15.11 -21.71 -8.48
N HIS A 77 16.36 -21.40 -8.81
CA HIS A 77 17.02 -21.90 -10.03
C HIS A 77 17.18 -23.42 -10.01
N ALA A 78 17.48 -24.01 -8.84
CA ALA A 78 17.56 -25.44 -8.67
C ALA A 78 16.19 -26.15 -8.72
N LYS A 79 15.08 -25.39 -8.86
CA LYS A 79 13.69 -25.89 -8.85
C LYS A 79 13.34 -26.68 -7.57
N THR A 80 13.98 -26.36 -6.46
CA THR A 80 13.72 -26.95 -5.14
C THR A 80 12.81 -26.10 -4.27
N PHE A 81 12.40 -24.92 -4.77
CA PHE A 81 11.55 -23.98 -4.05
C PHE A 81 10.08 -24.40 -4.15
N THR A 82 9.41 -24.60 -3.01
CA THR A 82 8.03 -25.11 -2.96
C THR A 82 7.00 -24.01 -3.23
N ALA A 83 5.76 -24.40 -3.50
CA ALA A 83 4.65 -23.45 -3.70
C ALA A 83 4.44 -22.55 -2.48
N GLU A 84 4.52 -23.13 -1.28
CA GLU A 84 4.38 -22.42 0.00
C GLU A 84 5.52 -21.42 0.19
N GLN A 85 6.74 -21.78 -0.20
CA GLN A 85 7.89 -20.89 -0.13
C GLN A 85 7.76 -19.71 -1.12
N TYR A 86 7.26 -19.95 -2.33
CA TYR A 86 6.93 -18.87 -3.27
C TYR A 86 5.89 -17.93 -2.70
N ALA A 87 4.81 -18.46 -2.12
CA ALA A 87 3.74 -17.64 -1.53
C ALA A 87 4.23 -16.83 -0.32
N ALA A 88 5.04 -17.44 0.54
CA ALA A 88 5.63 -16.76 1.70
C ALA A 88 6.62 -15.65 1.29
N LEU A 89 7.47 -15.90 0.29
CA LEU A 89 8.40 -14.90 -0.25
C LEU A 89 7.62 -13.73 -0.88
N ALA A 90 6.60 -14.02 -1.69
CA ALA A 90 5.75 -13.01 -2.29
C ALA A 90 5.07 -12.14 -1.23
N GLY A 91 4.55 -12.72 -0.15
CA GLY A 91 3.94 -11.98 0.96
C GLY A 91 4.94 -11.05 1.66
N ARG A 92 6.20 -11.48 1.86
CA ARG A 92 7.22 -10.61 2.44
C ARG A 92 7.57 -9.46 1.51
N ILE A 93 7.72 -9.72 0.20
CA ILE A 93 7.96 -8.67 -0.80
C ILE A 93 6.81 -7.66 -0.79
N GLU A 94 5.55 -8.10 -0.84
CA GLU A 94 4.38 -7.21 -0.75
C GLU A 94 4.41 -6.33 0.51
N GLY A 95 4.76 -6.91 1.66
CA GLY A 95 4.92 -6.15 2.90
C GLY A 95 5.97 -5.04 2.79
N ARG A 96 7.10 -5.29 2.09
CA ARG A 96 8.10 -4.25 1.81
C ARG A 96 7.57 -3.16 0.88
N LEU A 97 6.82 -3.55 -0.16
CA LEU A 97 6.20 -2.58 -1.08
C LEU A 97 5.19 -1.67 -0.38
N VAL A 98 4.35 -2.22 0.49
CA VAL A 98 3.43 -1.43 1.33
C VAL A 98 4.18 -0.47 2.23
N THR A 99 5.30 -0.89 2.82
CA THR A 99 6.16 -0.01 3.63
C THR A 99 6.74 1.13 2.79
N ILE A 100 7.22 0.85 1.57
CA ILE A 100 7.69 1.87 0.62
C ILE A 100 6.59 2.91 0.37
N MET A 101 5.40 2.46 -0.02
CA MET A 101 4.27 3.34 -0.34
C MET A 101 3.87 4.25 0.82
N SER A 102 3.99 3.76 2.06
CA SER A 102 3.60 4.53 3.26
C SER A 102 4.69 5.47 3.78
N ALA A 103 5.97 5.17 3.53
CA ALA A 103 7.11 5.86 4.13
C ALA A 103 7.79 6.87 3.19
N CYS A 104 7.70 6.69 1.87
CA CYS A 104 8.35 7.57 0.90
C CYS A 104 7.72 8.97 0.86
N LYS A 105 8.56 9.98 0.69
CA LYS A 105 8.16 11.39 0.52
C LYS A 105 8.81 11.92 -0.74
N LEU A 106 8.24 11.55 -1.87
CA LEU A 106 8.77 11.86 -3.19
C LEU A 106 8.02 13.04 -3.83
N PRO A 107 8.68 13.84 -4.68
CA PRO A 107 7.97 14.76 -5.57
C PRO A 107 6.94 14.03 -6.43
N PRO A 108 5.83 14.68 -6.84
CA PRO A 108 4.72 14.02 -7.53
C PRO A 108 5.12 13.30 -8.84
N ASP A 109 6.06 13.83 -9.59
CA ASP A 109 6.56 13.25 -10.83
C ASP A 109 7.42 11.99 -10.59
N VAL A 110 8.24 11.99 -9.55
CA VAL A 110 9.02 10.83 -9.13
C VAL A 110 8.10 9.75 -8.59
N ASP A 111 7.12 10.13 -7.76
CA ASP A 111 6.12 9.24 -7.20
C ASP A 111 5.30 8.56 -8.30
N ALA A 112 4.87 9.29 -9.32
CA ALA A 112 4.19 8.74 -10.48
C ALA A 112 5.02 7.67 -11.21
N GLN A 113 6.33 7.88 -11.36
CA GLN A 113 7.22 6.89 -11.96
C GLN A 113 7.44 5.67 -11.06
N LEU A 114 7.52 5.88 -9.74
CA LEU A 114 7.57 4.79 -8.78
C LEU A 114 6.30 3.92 -8.86
N HIS A 115 5.13 4.52 -8.96
CA HIS A 115 3.87 3.78 -9.09
C HIS A 115 3.83 2.87 -10.33
N VAL A 116 4.36 3.34 -11.48
CA VAL A 116 4.51 2.49 -12.68
C VAL A 116 5.34 1.24 -12.36
N LEU A 117 6.44 1.42 -11.65
CA LEU A 117 7.33 0.31 -11.29
C LEU A 117 6.69 -0.63 -10.25
N LEU A 118 5.94 -0.10 -9.28
CA LEU A 118 5.27 -0.89 -8.24
C LEU A 118 4.24 -1.86 -8.82
N VAL A 119 3.58 -1.51 -9.93
CA VAL A 119 2.65 -2.42 -10.63
C VAL A 119 3.35 -3.71 -11.02
N ASP A 120 4.56 -3.63 -11.58
CA ASP A 120 5.33 -4.82 -12.00
C ASP A 120 5.73 -5.69 -10.79
N PHE A 121 6.08 -5.07 -9.67
CA PHE A 121 6.38 -5.80 -8.43
C PHE A 121 5.15 -6.54 -7.89
N PHE A 122 4.00 -5.86 -7.78
CA PHE A 122 2.77 -6.50 -7.30
C PHE A 122 2.28 -7.61 -8.23
N ASP A 123 2.37 -7.40 -9.54
CA ASP A 123 2.01 -8.43 -10.52
C ASP A 123 2.97 -9.64 -10.44
N GLY A 124 4.27 -9.39 -10.21
CA GLY A 124 5.24 -10.43 -9.94
C GLY A 124 4.88 -11.24 -8.68
N ALA A 125 4.61 -10.56 -7.57
CA ALA A 125 4.23 -11.20 -6.31
C ALA A 125 2.91 -11.99 -6.43
N LYS A 126 1.91 -11.43 -7.11
CA LYS A 126 0.66 -12.12 -7.43
C LYS A 126 0.90 -13.40 -8.24
N THR A 127 1.76 -13.33 -9.26
CA THR A 127 2.12 -14.48 -10.10
C THR A 127 2.84 -15.56 -9.29
N MET A 128 3.69 -15.20 -8.33
CA MET A 128 4.35 -16.16 -7.43
C MET A 128 3.38 -16.92 -6.52
N LYS A 129 2.23 -16.31 -6.16
CA LYS A 129 1.19 -16.94 -5.32
C LYS A 129 0.20 -17.77 -6.12
N ALA A 130 0.06 -17.51 -7.41
CA ALA A 130 -0.88 -18.21 -8.27
C ALA A 130 -0.44 -19.65 -8.58
N ASP A 131 -1.40 -20.48 -8.98
CA ASP A 131 -1.09 -21.76 -9.58
C ASP A 131 -0.44 -21.59 -10.96
N GLY A 132 0.49 -22.49 -11.29
CA GLY A 132 1.20 -22.47 -12.57
C GLY A 132 2.69 -22.13 -12.45
N ASP A 133 3.22 -21.39 -13.42
CA ASP A 133 4.65 -21.06 -13.50
C ASP A 133 5.01 -19.88 -12.58
N ARG A 134 5.25 -20.19 -11.31
CA ARG A 134 5.64 -19.22 -10.26
C ARG A 134 6.98 -18.53 -10.55
N MET A 135 7.87 -19.18 -11.31
CA MET A 135 9.15 -18.62 -11.74
C MET A 135 8.94 -17.34 -12.57
N LYS A 136 7.87 -17.25 -13.37
CA LYS A 136 7.54 -16.01 -14.11
C LYS A 136 7.34 -14.83 -13.17
N GLY A 137 6.76 -15.06 -11.98
CA GLY A 137 6.62 -14.03 -10.97
C GLY A 137 7.97 -13.53 -10.46
N VAL A 138 8.90 -14.45 -10.17
CA VAL A 138 10.28 -14.09 -9.78
C VAL A 138 10.97 -13.28 -10.86
N VAL A 139 10.85 -13.71 -12.12
CA VAL A 139 11.45 -12.99 -13.26
C VAL A 139 10.91 -11.55 -13.37
N LYS A 140 9.60 -11.35 -13.10
CA LYS A 140 9.02 -9.99 -13.05
C LYS A 140 9.65 -9.16 -11.93
N ILE A 141 9.78 -9.70 -10.71
CA ILE A 141 10.43 -9.01 -9.59
C ILE A 141 11.87 -8.62 -9.93
N VAL A 142 12.66 -9.55 -10.48
CA VAL A 142 14.06 -9.27 -10.88
C VAL A 142 14.11 -8.15 -11.93
N ARG A 143 13.26 -8.22 -12.95
CA ARG A 143 13.19 -7.16 -13.97
C ARG A 143 12.78 -5.81 -13.39
N ALA A 144 11.87 -5.78 -12.44
CA ALA A 144 11.48 -4.57 -11.75
C ALA A 144 12.64 -3.99 -10.89
N LEU A 145 13.42 -4.83 -10.20
CA LEU A 145 14.63 -4.40 -9.48
C LEU A 145 15.69 -3.83 -10.45
N ASP A 146 15.87 -4.45 -11.60
CA ASP A 146 16.78 -3.94 -12.64
C ASP A 146 16.29 -2.62 -13.23
N ALA A 147 14.98 -2.51 -13.47
CA ALA A 147 14.36 -1.27 -13.94
C ALA A 147 14.50 -0.15 -12.92
N TYR A 148 14.33 -0.46 -11.63
CA TYR A 148 14.62 0.49 -10.55
C TYR A 148 16.06 1.02 -10.64
N GLY A 149 17.05 0.15 -10.68
CA GLY A 149 18.45 0.55 -10.76
C GLY A 149 18.81 1.38 -12.00
N LYS A 150 18.06 1.21 -13.09
CA LYS A 150 18.24 1.97 -14.34
C LYS A 150 17.60 3.35 -14.30
N HIS A 151 16.49 3.52 -13.60
CA HIS A 151 15.66 4.73 -13.67
C HIS A 151 15.72 5.61 -12.42
N PHE A 152 16.12 5.04 -11.27
CA PHE A 152 16.16 5.76 -10.00
C PHE A 152 17.59 5.88 -9.48
N GLU A 153 17.93 7.05 -8.95
CA GLU A 153 19.25 7.32 -8.38
C GLU A 153 19.38 6.63 -7.02
N HIS A 154 20.23 5.61 -6.97
CA HIS A 154 20.49 4.85 -5.76
C HIS A 154 21.99 4.55 -5.71
N PRO A 155 22.77 5.33 -4.94
CA PRO A 155 24.21 5.11 -4.81
C PRO A 155 24.50 3.70 -4.32
N ASN A 156 25.45 3.01 -4.99
CA ASN A 156 25.87 1.64 -4.67
C ASN A 156 24.77 0.57 -4.84
N TRP A 157 23.72 0.83 -5.63
CA TRP A 157 22.72 -0.17 -5.93
C TRP A 157 23.37 -1.44 -6.51
N LYS A 158 22.96 -2.58 -5.96
CA LYS A 158 23.38 -3.90 -6.45
C LYS A 158 22.16 -4.63 -7.00
N SER A 159 22.26 -5.08 -8.24
CA SER A 159 21.27 -5.99 -8.83
C SER A 159 21.29 -7.37 -8.16
N ILE A 160 20.29 -8.19 -8.47
CA ILE A 160 20.26 -9.59 -8.05
C ILE A 160 21.43 -10.34 -8.71
N GLU A 161 22.16 -11.08 -7.91
CA GLU A 161 23.22 -11.97 -8.39
C GLU A 161 22.63 -13.36 -8.68
N HIS A 162 22.95 -13.91 -9.86
CA HIS A 162 22.46 -15.19 -10.36
C HIS A 162 23.46 -16.32 -10.20
#